data_31efef69b002a539f8239668857e6407
#
_entry.id   31efef69b002a539f8239668857e6407
#
_cell.length_a   1.000
_cell.length_b   1.000
_cell.length_c   1.000
_cell.angle_alpha   90.00
_cell.angle_beta   90.00
_cell.angle_gamma   90.00
#
_symmetry.space_group_name_H-M   'P 1'
#
loop_
_entity.id
_entity.type
_entity.pdbx_description
1 polymer ?
#
loop_
_entity_poly.entity_id
_entity_poly.type
_entity_poly.pdbx_seq_one_letter_code
_entity_poly.pdbx_strand_id
1 'polypeptide(L)'
;MLWAGIRPKEVRRLRWKDIDLTENIITITSQNSKTGGTRHITILQVLKKILLQHQKADETQITPPNWDNKWRYVRKHADLQAKWQQDVLRHTFASYHAKQFKNFPQLQLEMGHHNLSLLRSRYINMQGISKKSAKDFFRRNFSYYQLTNKQKLKNFLANP
;
A
#
# COMPACT_ATOMS: atom_id res chain seq x y z
N MET A 1 0.17 0.58 1.48
CA MET A 1 1.26 -0.40 1.59
C MET A 1 1.27 -1.37 0.41
N LEU A 2 0.23 -2.19 0.21
CA LEU A 2 0.21 -3.26 -0.80
C LEU A 2 0.32 -2.76 -2.26
N TRP A 3 -0.21 -1.60 -2.61
CA TRP A 3 -0.20 -1.05 -3.97
C TRP A 3 0.58 0.26 -4.12
N ALA A 4 1.37 0.64 -3.11
CA ALA A 4 2.21 1.84 -3.14
C ALA A 4 3.57 1.64 -2.46
N GLY A 5 3.86 0.47 -1.93
CA GLY A 5 5.14 0.17 -1.28
C GLY A 5 5.49 1.07 -0.08
N ILE A 6 4.55 1.81 0.49
CA ILE A 6 4.77 2.74 1.62
C ILE A 6 5.03 1.96 2.91
N ARG A 7 5.94 2.45 3.75
CA ARG A 7 6.27 1.82 5.03
C ARG A 7 5.10 1.98 6.02
N PRO A 8 4.86 0.99 6.92
CA PRO A 8 3.76 1.05 7.89
C PRO A 8 3.75 2.32 8.75
N LYS A 9 4.92 2.77 9.22
CA LYS A 9 5.04 4.01 10.01
C LYS A 9 4.70 5.27 9.20
N GLU A 10 5.02 5.28 7.90
CA GLU A 10 4.71 6.40 7.02
C GLU A 10 3.21 6.47 6.71
N VAL A 11 2.56 5.31 6.43
CA VAL A 11 1.11 5.25 6.20
C VAL A 11 0.32 5.84 7.38
N ARG A 12 0.76 5.61 8.62
CA ARG A 12 0.11 6.17 9.82
C ARG A 12 0.16 7.69 9.90
N ARG A 13 1.13 8.32 9.25
CA ARG A 13 1.34 9.78 9.26
C ARG A 13 0.69 10.46 8.07
N LEU A 14 0.33 9.70 7.02
CA LEU A 14 -0.29 10.23 5.81
C LEU A 14 -1.67 10.83 6.11
N ARG A 15 -1.92 11.96 5.47
CA ARG A 15 -3.22 12.63 5.41
C ARG A 15 -3.72 12.67 3.96
N TRP A 16 -4.99 12.99 3.78
CA TRP A 16 -5.55 13.11 2.44
C TRP A 16 -4.91 14.21 1.61
N LYS A 17 -4.43 15.31 2.21
CA LYS A 17 -3.66 16.37 1.53
C LYS A 17 -2.34 15.88 0.90
N ASP A 18 -1.82 14.76 1.35
CA ASP A 18 -0.59 14.16 0.81
C ASP A 18 -0.87 13.34 -0.46
N ILE A 19 -2.14 13.26 -0.90
CA ILE A 19 -2.61 12.43 -2.02
C ILE A 19 -3.22 13.32 -3.10
N ASP A 20 -2.53 13.45 -4.21
CA ASP A 20 -3.04 14.11 -5.41
C ASP A 20 -3.61 13.06 -6.37
N LEU A 21 -4.94 12.99 -6.45
CA LEU A 21 -5.64 12.07 -7.35
C LEU A 21 -5.69 12.59 -8.79
N THR A 22 -5.44 13.88 -9.03
CA THR A 22 -5.37 14.48 -10.36
C THR A 22 -4.05 14.10 -11.02
N GLU A 23 -2.94 14.38 -10.33
CA GLU A 23 -1.59 14.06 -10.81
C GLU A 23 -1.20 12.58 -10.57
N ASN A 24 -2.02 11.83 -9.83
CA ASN A 24 -1.76 10.44 -9.43
C ASN A 24 -0.49 10.26 -8.61
N ILE A 25 -0.30 11.12 -7.61
CA ILE A 25 0.90 11.15 -6.76
C ILE A 25 0.53 11.06 -5.30
N ILE A 26 1.29 10.27 -4.52
CA ILE A 26 1.34 10.33 -3.06
C ILE A 26 2.68 10.94 -2.68
N THR A 27 2.67 12.00 -1.90
CA THR A 27 3.87 12.66 -1.39
C THR A 27 4.20 12.19 0.02
N ILE A 28 5.35 11.57 0.20
CA ILE A 28 5.92 11.32 1.52
C ILE A 28 6.91 12.45 1.81
N THR A 29 6.52 13.37 2.66
CA THR A 29 7.37 14.50 3.06
C THR A 29 8.56 14.04 3.90
N SER A 30 9.60 14.86 3.99
CA SER A 30 10.79 14.59 4.82
C SER A 30 10.42 14.31 6.29
N GLN A 31 9.41 15.01 6.83
CA GLN A 31 8.92 14.81 8.20
C GLN A 31 8.24 13.45 8.41
N ASN A 32 7.58 12.94 7.37
CA ASN A 32 6.88 11.65 7.41
C ASN A 32 7.78 10.48 7.00
N SER A 33 8.90 10.77 6.34
CA SER A 33 9.86 9.78 5.84
C SER A 33 10.71 9.21 6.98
N LYS A 34 11.02 7.91 6.90
CA LYS A 34 12.01 7.28 7.81
C LYS A 34 13.44 7.74 7.49
N THR A 35 13.71 8.09 6.25
CA THR A 35 15.05 8.39 5.73
C THR A 35 15.31 9.89 5.54
N GLY A 36 14.36 10.74 5.96
CA GLY A 36 14.50 12.21 5.94
C GLY A 36 14.30 12.89 4.58
N GLY A 37 14.18 12.14 3.49
CA GLY A 37 13.97 12.70 2.15
C GLY A 37 12.49 12.75 1.75
N THR A 38 12.09 13.79 1.02
CA THR A 38 10.80 13.82 0.33
C THR A 38 10.83 12.92 -0.90
N ARG A 39 9.75 12.18 -1.14
CA ARG A 39 9.60 11.37 -2.35
C ARG A 39 8.16 11.32 -2.83
N HIS A 40 8.00 11.11 -4.11
CA HIS A 40 6.72 10.96 -4.78
C HIS A 40 6.52 9.50 -5.18
N ILE A 41 5.30 9.02 -5.01
CA ILE A 41 4.92 7.63 -5.31
C ILE A 41 3.77 7.68 -6.29
N THR A 42 3.88 6.98 -7.40
CA THR A 42 2.84 6.89 -8.42
C THR A 42 1.63 6.12 -7.91
N ILE A 43 0.44 6.71 -8.04
CA ILE A 43 -0.83 6.06 -7.73
C ILE A 43 -1.24 5.20 -8.94
N LEU A 44 -1.06 3.91 -8.82
CA LEU A 44 -1.50 2.97 -9.85
C LEU A 44 -3.04 2.85 -9.85
N GLN A 45 -3.62 2.49 -11.00
CA GLN A 45 -5.07 2.46 -11.21
C GLN A 45 -5.84 1.65 -10.16
N VAL A 46 -5.27 0.54 -9.69
CA VAL A 46 -5.88 -0.28 -8.63
C VAL A 46 -6.05 0.51 -7.34
N LEU A 47 -5.04 1.30 -6.96
CA LEU A 47 -5.09 2.14 -5.76
C LEU A 47 -5.96 3.38 -5.96
N LYS A 48 -5.91 4.01 -7.14
CA LYS A 48 -6.74 5.18 -7.47
C LYS A 48 -8.22 4.90 -7.29
N LYS A 49 -8.69 3.76 -7.81
CA LYS A 49 -10.09 3.33 -7.65
C LYS A 49 -10.53 3.22 -6.19
N ILE A 50 -9.66 2.72 -5.32
CA ILE A 50 -9.93 2.60 -3.89
C ILE A 50 -9.96 3.98 -3.24
N LEU A 51 -8.96 4.82 -3.52
CA LEU A 51 -8.85 6.15 -2.92
C LEU A 51 -10.04 7.05 -3.28
N LEU A 52 -10.47 7.05 -4.54
CA LEU A 52 -11.65 7.80 -4.99
C LEU A 52 -12.92 7.44 -4.22
N GLN A 53 -13.10 6.18 -3.82
CA GLN A 53 -14.28 5.74 -3.07
C GLN A 53 -14.25 6.12 -1.58
N HIS A 54 -13.07 6.51 -1.06
CA HIS A 54 -12.85 6.77 0.36
C HIS A 54 -12.31 8.16 0.64
N GLN A 55 -12.33 9.05 -0.35
CA GLN A 55 -11.80 10.41 -0.23
C GLN A 55 -12.47 11.16 0.92
N LYS A 56 -11.67 11.89 1.69
CA LYS A 56 -12.08 12.69 2.84
C LYS A 56 -11.41 14.06 2.79
N ALA A 57 -11.74 14.92 3.77
CA ALA A 57 -11.11 16.23 3.92
C ALA A 57 -9.58 16.10 4.09
N ASP A 58 -8.85 17.07 3.59
CA ASP A 58 -7.39 17.08 3.46
C ASP A 58 -6.63 16.75 4.75
N GLU A 59 -7.06 17.26 5.89
CA GLU A 59 -6.40 17.03 7.16
C GLU A 59 -6.72 15.68 7.81
N THR A 60 -7.64 14.90 7.22
CA THR A 60 -8.00 13.58 7.74
C THR A 60 -6.86 12.60 7.52
N GLN A 61 -6.53 11.82 8.55
CA GLN A 61 -5.58 10.73 8.40
C GLN A 61 -6.11 9.62 7.48
N ILE A 62 -5.21 8.99 6.72
CA ILE A 62 -5.56 7.85 5.87
C ILE A 62 -5.91 6.61 6.69
N THR A 63 -5.23 6.43 7.82
CA THR A 63 -5.53 5.31 8.73
C THR A 63 -6.68 5.66 9.66
N PRO A 64 -7.62 4.74 9.90
CA PRO A 64 -8.71 4.96 10.85
C PRO A 64 -8.18 5.00 12.29
N PRO A 65 -8.94 5.58 13.23
CA PRO A 65 -8.68 5.46 14.66
C PRO A 65 -8.50 3.99 15.07
N ASN A 66 -7.72 3.74 16.11
CA ASN A 66 -7.43 2.40 16.61
C ASN A 66 -6.85 1.44 15.54
N TRP A 67 -6.03 2.00 14.66
CA TRP A 67 -5.43 1.27 13.52
C TRP A 67 -4.81 -0.07 13.92
N ASP A 68 -4.06 -0.15 15.01
CA ASP A 68 -3.36 -1.37 15.40
C ASP A 68 -4.31 -2.51 15.75
N ASN A 69 -5.39 -2.20 16.46
CA ASN A 69 -6.42 -3.17 16.81
C ASN A 69 -7.18 -3.63 15.55
N LYS A 70 -7.57 -2.69 14.70
CA LYS A 70 -8.25 -2.98 13.43
C LYS A 70 -7.36 -3.81 12.51
N TRP A 71 -6.07 -3.48 12.45
CA TRP A 71 -5.11 -4.22 11.66
C TRP A 71 -4.86 -5.64 12.18
N ARG A 72 -4.79 -5.81 13.50
CA ARG A 72 -4.68 -7.12 14.15
C ARG A 72 -5.92 -7.98 13.87
N TYR A 73 -7.11 -7.37 13.95
CA TYR A 73 -8.38 -8.03 13.62
C TYR A 73 -8.38 -8.53 12.16
N VAL A 74 -8.03 -7.67 11.20
CA VAL A 74 -7.97 -8.04 9.77
C VAL A 74 -7.03 -9.22 9.55
N ARG A 75 -5.83 -9.20 10.13
CA ARG A 75 -4.86 -10.30 9.99
C ARG A 75 -5.38 -11.61 10.59
N LYS A 76 -6.04 -11.54 11.73
CA LYS A 76 -6.63 -12.72 12.39
C LYS A 76 -7.72 -13.35 11.51
N HIS A 77 -8.62 -12.55 10.98
CA HIS A 77 -9.73 -13.04 10.16
C HIS A 77 -9.34 -13.45 8.73
N ALA A 78 -8.17 -13.04 8.28
CA ALA A 78 -7.57 -13.48 7.03
C ALA A 78 -6.64 -14.72 7.21
N ASP A 79 -6.58 -15.29 8.42
CA ASP A 79 -5.68 -16.39 8.79
C ASP A 79 -4.19 -16.11 8.46
N LEU A 80 -3.80 -14.85 8.64
CA LEU A 80 -2.44 -14.40 8.34
C LEU A 80 -1.61 -14.13 9.61
N GLN A 81 -2.17 -14.28 10.80
CA GLN A 81 -1.52 -13.82 12.05
C GLN A 81 -0.23 -14.58 12.34
N ALA A 82 -0.23 -15.91 12.24
CA ALA A 82 0.94 -16.74 12.50
C ALA A 82 2.01 -16.65 11.39
N LYS A 83 1.61 -16.30 10.17
CA LYS A 83 2.48 -16.20 8.97
C LYS A 83 2.93 -14.78 8.68
N TRP A 84 2.54 -13.82 9.51
CA TRP A 84 2.79 -12.40 9.24
C TRP A 84 4.26 -12.06 9.45
N GLN A 85 4.91 -11.65 8.37
CA GLN A 85 6.26 -11.10 8.41
C GLN A 85 6.23 -9.57 8.38
N GLN A 86 7.24 -8.96 8.97
CA GLN A 86 7.39 -7.51 8.93
C GLN A 86 7.47 -7.02 7.47
N ASP A 87 6.77 -5.93 7.19
CA ASP A 87 6.75 -5.28 5.88
C ASP A 87 6.29 -6.17 4.69
N VAL A 88 5.63 -7.33 4.95
CA VAL A 88 5.22 -8.28 3.91
C VAL A 88 4.42 -7.63 2.78
N LEU A 89 3.52 -6.69 3.06
CA LEU A 89 2.76 -5.98 2.01
C LEU A 89 3.67 -5.13 1.12
N ARG A 90 4.70 -4.55 1.68
CA ARG A 90 5.69 -3.76 0.94
C ARG A 90 6.62 -4.66 0.13
N HIS A 91 7.00 -5.83 0.67
CA HIS A 91 7.74 -6.85 -0.08
C HIS A 91 6.91 -7.38 -1.26
N THR A 92 5.64 -7.64 -1.04
CA THR A 92 4.71 -8.06 -2.08
C THR A 92 4.65 -7.02 -3.20
N PHE A 93 4.43 -5.73 -2.85
CA PHE A 93 4.44 -4.65 -3.84
C PHE A 93 5.74 -4.65 -4.65
N ALA A 94 6.90 -4.67 -4.00
CA ALA A 94 8.20 -4.62 -4.66
C ALA A 94 8.38 -5.77 -5.66
N SER A 95 8.01 -7.00 -5.27
CA SER A 95 8.17 -8.19 -6.10
C SER A 95 7.25 -8.16 -7.33
N TYR A 96 5.98 -7.81 -7.13
CA TYR A 96 5.02 -7.70 -8.22
C TYR A 96 5.34 -6.51 -9.15
N HIS A 97 5.76 -5.37 -8.60
CA HIS A 97 6.16 -4.19 -9.39
C HIS A 97 7.40 -4.50 -10.24
N ALA A 98 8.42 -5.09 -9.65
CA ALA A 98 9.63 -5.50 -10.37
C ALA A 98 9.31 -6.48 -11.51
N LYS A 99 8.41 -7.44 -11.29
CA LYS A 99 7.98 -8.40 -12.31
C LYS A 99 7.18 -7.76 -13.43
N GLN A 100 6.27 -6.82 -13.09
CA GLN A 100 5.37 -6.19 -14.04
C GLN A 100 6.05 -5.12 -14.87
N PHE A 101 6.77 -4.20 -14.23
CA PHE A 101 7.26 -2.98 -14.88
C PHE A 101 8.74 -3.04 -15.21
N LYS A 102 9.54 -3.88 -14.55
CA LYS A 102 10.99 -4.02 -14.75
C LYS A 102 11.79 -2.71 -14.58
N ASN A 103 11.18 -1.68 -14.01
CA ASN A 103 11.79 -0.38 -13.74
C ASN A 103 12.32 -0.32 -12.31
N PHE A 104 13.50 -0.84 -12.08
CA PHE A 104 14.11 -0.92 -10.75
C PHE A 104 14.54 0.45 -10.19
N PRO A 105 15.09 1.40 -10.98
CA PRO A 105 15.40 2.73 -10.50
C PRO A 105 14.15 3.46 -9.97
N GLN A 106 13.04 3.43 -10.71
CA GLN A 106 11.80 4.03 -10.29
C GLN A 106 11.27 3.39 -8.99
N LEU A 107 11.27 2.06 -8.93
CA LEU A 107 10.86 1.33 -7.73
C LEU A 107 11.72 1.70 -6.52
N GLN A 108 13.03 1.87 -6.70
CA GLN A 108 13.96 2.29 -5.65
C GLN A 108 13.60 3.66 -5.10
N LEU A 109 13.37 4.64 -5.97
CA LEU A 109 12.98 6.01 -5.59
C LEU A 109 11.66 6.02 -4.85
N GLU A 110 10.61 5.40 -5.40
CA GLU A 110 9.28 5.36 -4.80
C GLU A 110 9.26 4.66 -3.44
N MET A 111 10.02 3.58 -3.29
CA MET A 111 10.16 2.90 -2.01
C MET A 111 11.09 3.63 -1.04
N GLY A 112 11.84 4.65 -1.45
CA GLY A 112 12.79 5.39 -0.62
C GLY A 112 13.93 4.49 -0.12
N HIS A 113 14.54 3.75 -1.03
CA HIS A 113 15.76 2.98 -0.79
C HIS A 113 16.96 3.70 -1.36
N HIS A 114 18.00 3.89 -0.55
CA HIS A 114 19.24 4.51 -1.00
C HIS A 114 20.10 3.59 -1.88
N ASN A 115 19.88 2.27 -1.77
CA ASN A 115 20.71 1.28 -2.44
C ASN A 115 19.85 0.27 -3.20
N LEU A 116 20.11 0.14 -4.51
CA LEU A 116 19.42 -0.79 -5.40
C LEU A 116 19.73 -2.26 -5.05
N SER A 117 20.95 -2.56 -4.62
CA SER A 117 21.33 -3.90 -4.16
C SER A 117 20.50 -4.33 -2.97
N LEU A 118 20.31 -3.43 -2.00
CA LEU A 118 19.48 -3.68 -0.83
C LEU A 118 18.00 -3.94 -1.21
N LEU A 119 17.49 -3.15 -2.17
CA LEU A 119 16.13 -3.39 -2.70
C LEU A 119 16.04 -4.77 -3.32
N ARG A 120 16.97 -5.16 -4.17
CA ARG A 120 16.97 -6.47 -4.84
C ARG A 120 17.10 -7.62 -3.86
N SER A 121 18.05 -7.57 -2.94
CA SER A 121 18.35 -8.68 -2.05
C SER A 121 17.29 -8.89 -0.95
N ARG A 122 16.70 -7.82 -0.42
CA ARG A 122 15.80 -7.90 0.73
C ARG A 122 14.31 -7.81 0.39
N TYR A 123 13.97 -7.11 -0.69
CA TYR A 123 12.56 -6.77 -0.97
C TYR A 123 11.99 -7.45 -2.20
N ILE A 124 12.81 -7.88 -3.15
CA ILE A 124 12.34 -8.49 -4.39
C ILE A 124 12.52 -10.00 -4.35
N ASN A 125 11.42 -10.71 -4.27
CA ASN A 125 11.38 -12.16 -4.53
C ASN A 125 10.33 -12.42 -5.62
N MET A 126 10.79 -12.72 -6.83
CA MET A 126 9.90 -12.96 -7.97
C MET A 126 9.60 -14.45 -8.19
N GLN A 127 10.08 -15.33 -7.30
CA GLN A 127 9.80 -16.76 -7.39
C GLN A 127 8.30 -17.02 -7.32
N GLY A 128 7.77 -17.83 -8.22
CA GLY A 128 6.34 -18.13 -8.31
C GLY A 128 5.45 -17.00 -8.87
N ILE A 129 6.00 -15.81 -9.18
CA ILE A 129 5.24 -14.71 -9.77
C ILE A 129 5.30 -14.81 -11.30
N SER A 130 4.18 -15.21 -11.93
CA SER A 130 4.05 -15.21 -13.40
C SER A 130 3.81 -13.80 -13.94
N LYS A 131 4.02 -13.59 -15.25
CA LYS A 131 3.66 -12.32 -15.91
C LYS A 131 2.17 -12.03 -15.79
N LYS A 132 1.34 -13.07 -15.90
CA LYS A 132 -0.13 -12.96 -15.76
C LYS A 132 -0.49 -12.51 -14.35
N SER A 133 0.01 -13.20 -13.32
CA SER A 133 -0.29 -12.84 -11.93
C SER A 133 0.17 -11.44 -11.55
N ALA A 134 1.32 -10.97 -12.08
CA ALA A 134 1.79 -9.62 -11.88
C ALA A 134 0.87 -8.57 -12.52
N LYS A 135 0.43 -8.82 -13.75
CA LYS A 135 -0.54 -7.96 -14.44
C LYS A 135 -1.88 -7.91 -13.71
N ASP A 136 -2.39 -9.05 -13.30
CA ASP A 136 -3.68 -9.18 -12.60
C ASP A 136 -3.64 -8.49 -11.21
N PHE A 137 -2.50 -8.54 -10.52
CA PHE A 137 -2.29 -7.86 -9.24
C PHE A 137 -2.57 -6.35 -9.33
N PHE A 138 -2.12 -5.68 -10.38
CA PHE A 138 -2.32 -4.24 -10.59
C PHE A 138 -3.62 -3.88 -11.34
N ARG A 139 -4.36 -4.89 -11.83
CA ARG A 139 -5.64 -4.69 -12.55
C ARG A 139 -6.86 -5.12 -11.76
N ARG A 140 -6.69 -5.61 -10.52
CA ARG A 140 -7.79 -6.11 -9.69
C ARG A 140 -8.96 -5.12 -9.64
N ASN A 141 -10.14 -5.66 -9.85
CA ASN A 141 -11.39 -4.93 -9.67
C ASN A 141 -12.00 -5.33 -8.33
N PHE A 142 -12.20 -4.37 -7.43
CA PHE A 142 -12.73 -4.61 -6.08
C PHE A 142 -14.25 -4.60 -6.01
N SER A 143 -14.95 -4.41 -7.12
CA SER A 143 -16.43 -4.36 -7.15
C SER A 143 -17.08 -5.62 -6.58
N TYR A 144 -16.45 -6.78 -6.76
CA TYR A 144 -16.97 -8.06 -6.25
C TYR A 144 -16.92 -8.16 -4.71
N TYR A 145 -15.87 -7.63 -4.07
CA TYR A 145 -15.73 -7.67 -2.62
C TYR A 145 -16.61 -6.66 -1.88
N GLN A 146 -17.08 -5.62 -2.55
CA GLN A 146 -17.97 -4.62 -1.97
C GLN A 146 -19.39 -5.15 -1.77
N LEU A 147 -19.85 -6.07 -2.61
CA LEU A 147 -21.23 -6.58 -2.56
C LEU A 147 -21.46 -7.59 -1.43
N THR A 148 -20.45 -8.39 -1.07
CA THR A 148 -20.59 -9.47 -0.09
C THR A 148 -20.25 -9.10 1.36
N ASN A 149 -19.49 -8.02 1.58
CA ASN A 149 -18.98 -7.65 2.90
C ASN A 149 -19.29 -6.20 3.35
N LYS A 150 -20.09 -5.46 2.57
CA LYS A 150 -20.37 -4.04 2.86
C LYS A 150 -20.99 -3.82 4.25
N GLN A 151 -21.87 -4.72 4.67
CA GLN A 151 -22.56 -4.65 5.97
C GLN A 151 -21.63 -5.05 7.13
N LYS A 152 -20.82 -6.11 6.95
CA LYS A 152 -19.87 -6.57 7.98
C LYS A 152 -18.75 -5.55 8.20
N LEU A 153 -18.27 -4.93 7.12
CA LEU A 153 -17.22 -3.92 7.19
C LEU A 153 -17.74 -2.59 7.78
N LYS A 154 -18.99 -2.18 7.45
CA LYS A 154 -19.64 -1.00 8.06
C LYS A 154 -19.79 -1.15 9.56
N ASN A 155 -20.29 -2.29 10.02
CA ASN A 155 -20.46 -2.57 11.45
C ASN A 155 -19.13 -2.62 12.21
N PHE A 156 -18.08 -3.12 11.57
CA PHE A 156 -16.73 -3.16 12.13
C PHE A 156 -16.08 -1.76 12.21
N LEU A 157 -16.32 -0.90 11.23
CA LEU A 157 -15.76 0.46 11.21
C LEU A 157 -16.55 1.45 12.07
N ALA A 158 -17.82 1.15 12.38
CA ALA A 158 -18.71 2.00 13.16
C ALA A 158 -18.59 1.80 14.68
N ASN A 159 -18.08 0.66 15.15
CA ASN A 159 -17.86 0.43 16.59
C ASN A 159 -16.43 0.87 16.98
N PRO A 160 -16.33 1.78 17.98
CA PRO A 160 -15.06 2.32 18.46
C PRO A 160 -14.15 1.25 19.11
#